data_26459af7411f4fe1857f87907070296b
#
_entry.id   26459af7411f4fe1857f87907070296b
#
_cell.length_a   1.000
_cell.length_b   1.000
_cell.length_c   1.000
_cell.angle_alpha   90.00
_cell.angle_beta   90.00
_cell.angle_gamma   90.00
#
_symmetry.space_group_name_H-M   'P 1'
#
loop_
_entity.id
_entity.type
_entity.pdbx_description
1 polymer ?
#
loop_
_entity_poly.entity_id
_entity_poly.type
_entity_poly.pdbx_seq_one_letter_code
_entity_poly.pdbx_strand_id
1 'polypeptide(L)'
;MSIKNNSNYTHEVFNELKIKKNKVQLSNFEDCKFVNCNFSEAQFIECKFTDCEFKNSNLSLIKFDKSKFFETNFKGCKVTGVNWTSLDWSNFNLTSPIYFESCDISFSIFSSLGLKEACLQDCKAHDVDFSECNLAGADFFRTDLKDSRFTLCKLDKCNFHEAINYFINPLENSIEAAKFSSPEVLSLLSAFKIKIDSIE
;
A
#
# COMPACT_ATOMS: atom_id res chain seq x y z
N MET A 1 -17.70 6.60 20.58
CA MET A 1 -17.25 5.22 20.93
C MET A 1 -15.74 5.25 21.11
N SER A 2 -15.15 4.46 22.01
CA SER A 2 -13.69 4.42 22.21
C SER A 2 -13.17 2.99 22.01
N ILE A 3 -12.01 2.84 21.41
CA ILE A 3 -11.34 1.55 21.30
C ILE A 3 -10.58 1.27 22.59
N LYS A 4 -10.72 0.06 23.11
CA LYS A 4 -10.05 -0.43 24.32
C LYS A 4 -9.05 -1.53 23.95
N ASN A 5 -8.07 -1.77 24.80
CA ASN A 5 -7.16 -2.91 24.68
C ASN A 5 -7.88 -4.23 25.00
N ASN A 6 -7.35 -5.34 24.49
CA ASN A 6 -7.86 -6.70 24.73
C ASN A 6 -9.37 -6.84 24.44
N SER A 7 -9.84 -6.26 23.35
CA SER A 7 -11.26 -6.19 23.04
C SER A 7 -11.56 -6.72 21.65
N ASN A 8 -12.77 -7.26 21.47
CA ASN A 8 -13.25 -7.70 20.17
C ASN A 8 -14.37 -6.78 19.69
N TYR A 9 -14.30 -6.39 18.44
CA TYR A 9 -15.28 -5.54 17.77
C TYR A 9 -15.72 -6.25 16.49
N THR A 10 -17.03 -6.41 16.31
CA THR A 10 -17.61 -7.07 15.13
C THR A 10 -18.74 -6.22 14.59
N HIS A 11 -18.73 -5.96 13.28
CA HIS A 11 -19.72 -5.14 12.55
C HIS A 11 -19.86 -3.70 13.08
N GLU A 12 -18.80 -3.16 13.70
CA GLU A 12 -18.84 -1.83 14.29
C GLU A 12 -18.45 -0.73 13.30
N VAL A 13 -19.09 0.43 13.45
CA VAL A 13 -18.74 1.63 12.68
C VAL A 13 -18.15 2.68 13.62
N PHE A 14 -16.86 2.92 13.47
CA PHE A 14 -16.13 3.99 14.16
C PHE A 14 -16.14 5.23 13.27
N ASN A 15 -16.89 6.25 13.62
CA ASN A 15 -16.94 7.51 12.89
C ASN A 15 -16.28 8.63 13.68
N GLU A 16 -15.43 9.41 13.00
CA GLU A 16 -14.72 10.57 13.56
C GLU A 16 -13.88 10.27 14.82
N LEU A 17 -13.47 9.02 15.00
CA LEU A 17 -12.66 8.61 16.13
C LEU A 17 -11.26 9.21 16.05
N LYS A 18 -10.76 9.72 17.17
CA LYS A 18 -9.42 10.31 17.26
C LYS A 18 -8.58 9.52 18.28
N ILE A 19 -7.59 8.79 17.79
CA ILE A 19 -6.60 8.04 18.60
C ILE A 19 -5.21 8.49 18.14
N LYS A 20 -4.85 9.73 18.44
CA LYS A 20 -3.55 10.27 18.09
C LYS A 20 -2.52 9.91 19.16
N LYS A 21 -1.36 9.34 18.76
CA LYS A 21 -0.24 8.97 19.65
C LYS A 21 -0.58 7.97 20.76
N ASN A 22 -1.76 7.37 20.74
CA ASN A 22 -2.17 6.38 21.72
C ASN A 22 -1.90 4.95 21.24
N LYS A 23 -1.88 4.01 22.18
CA LYS A 23 -1.69 2.59 21.90
C LYS A 23 -3.01 1.84 22.02
N VAL A 24 -3.22 0.92 21.08
CA VAL A 24 -4.25 -0.12 21.11
C VAL A 24 -3.53 -1.45 21.01
N GLN A 25 -3.84 -2.38 21.87
CA GLN A 25 -3.13 -3.66 21.95
C GLN A 25 -4.10 -4.83 22.01
N LEU A 26 -3.71 -5.96 21.40
CA LEU A 26 -4.38 -7.26 21.53
C LEU A 26 -5.89 -7.17 21.25
N SER A 27 -6.28 -6.39 20.24
CA SER A 27 -7.69 -6.18 19.92
C SER A 27 -8.00 -6.68 18.51
N ASN A 28 -9.18 -7.27 18.34
CA ASN A 28 -9.63 -7.83 17.09
C ASN A 28 -10.77 -6.99 16.52
N PHE A 29 -10.70 -6.72 15.24
CA PHE A 29 -11.70 -6.00 14.46
C PHE A 29 -12.15 -6.89 13.32
N GLU A 30 -13.42 -7.22 13.24
CA GLU A 30 -14.02 -8.06 12.21
C GLU A 30 -15.20 -7.32 11.59
N ASP A 31 -15.19 -7.18 10.26
CA ASP A 31 -16.21 -6.43 9.49
C ASP A 31 -16.48 -5.03 10.07
N CYS A 32 -15.40 -4.35 10.47
CA CYS A 32 -15.46 -3.02 11.07
C CYS A 32 -15.14 -1.92 10.05
N LYS A 33 -15.81 -0.76 10.21
CA LYS A 33 -15.57 0.42 9.36
C LYS A 33 -15.04 1.58 10.20
N PHE A 34 -13.94 2.18 9.72
CA PHE A 34 -13.30 3.35 10.32
C PHE A 34 -13.45 4.53 9.37
N VAL A 35 -14.42 5.41 9.64
CA VAL A 35 -14.80 6.49 8.73
C VAL A 35 -14.41 7.84 9.31
N ASN A 36 -13.73 8.69 8.52
CA ASN A 36 -13.30 10.03 8.93
C ASN A 36 -12.46 10.05 10.23
N CYS A 37 -11.76 8.96 10.51
CA CYS A 37 -10.99 8.81 11.76
C CYS A 37 -9.61 9.46 11.66
N ASN A 38 -9.04 9.82 12.80
CA ASN A 38 -7.66 10.28 12.90
C ASN A 38 -6.86 9.36 13.83
N PHE A 39 -6.02 8.51 13.21
CA PHE A 39 -5.10 7.59 13.85
C PHE A 39 -3.64 7.98 13.64
N SER A 40 -3.37 9.25 13.30
CA SER A 40 -2.01 9.69 13.04
C SER A 40 -1.10 9.42 14.23
N GLU A 41 0.07 8.81 13.97
CA GLU A 41 1.06 8.42 14.98
C GLU A 41 0.54 7.42 16.05
N ALA A 42 -0.66 6.84 15.88
CA ALA A 42 -1.17 5.80 16.76
C ALA A 42 -0.36 4.50 16.62
N GLN A 43 -0.44 3.63 17.60
CA GLN A 43 0.20 2.33 17.58
C GLN A 43 -0.85 1.24 17.81
N PHE A 44 -1.01 0.35 16.84
CA PHE A 44 -1.76 -0.89 16.98
C PHE A 44 -0.78 -2.04 17.10
N ILE A 45 -0.75 -2.70 18.23
CA ILE A 45 0.23 -3.74 18.56
C ILE A 45 -0.49 -5.07 18.72
N GLU A 46 -0.10 -6.09 17.97
CA GLU A 46 -0.70 -7.41 18.00
C GLU A 46 -2.24 -7.37 17.83
N CYS A 47 -2.71 -6.43 17.00
CA CYS A 47 -4.12 -6.32 16.65
C CYS A 47 -4.43 -7.11 15.37
N LYS A 48 -5.69 -7.50 15.20
CA LYS A 48 -6.15 -8.19 14.00
C LYS A 48 -7.28 -7.40 13.34
N PHE A 49 -7.16 -7.20 12.02
CA PHE A 49 -8.18 -6.58 11.18
C PHE A 49 -8.61 -7.58 10.11
N THR A 50 -9.87 -7.98 10.13
CA THR A 50 -10.45 -8.94 9.17
C THR A 50 -11.66 -8.29 8.52
N ASP A 51 -11.71 -8.27 7.18
CA ASP A 51 -12.80 -7.69 6.40
C ASP A 51 -13.11 -6.22 6.78
N CYS A 52 -12.06 -5.46 7.12
CA CYS A 52 -12.21 -4.10 7.61
C CYS A 52 -12.07 -3.06 6.49
N GLU A 53 -12.72 -1.91 6.67
CA GLU A 53 -12.60 -0.76 5.78
C GLU A 53 -12.16 0.49 6.54
N PHE A 54 -11.09 1.14 6.06
CA PHE A 54 -10.70 2.49 6.46
C PHE A 54 -11.10 3.45 5.34
N LYS A 55 -11.92 4.44 5.66
CA LYS A 55 -12.42 5.40 4.67
C LYS A 55 -12.19 6.84 5.12
N ASN A 56 -11.61 7.67 4.21
CA ASN A 56 -11.37 9.09 4.43
C ASN A 56 -10.64 9.38 5.75
N SER A 57 -9.74 8.50 6.15
CA SER A 57 -9.11 8.53 7.48
C SER A 57 -7.63 8.90 7.38
N ASN A 58 -7.12 9.55 8.43
CA ASN A 58 -5.71 9.88 8.54
C ASN A 58 -4.98 8.82 9.38
N LEU A 59 -4.10 8.07 8.72
CA LEU A 59 -3.25 7.05 9.32
C LEU A 59 -1.75 7.40 9.14
N SER A 60 -1.41 8.69 8.99
CA SER A 60 -0.01 9.09 8.80
C SER A 60 0.85 8.66 9.99
N LEU A 61 2.01 8.04 9.71
CA LEU A 61 2.98 7.57 10.70
C LEU A 61 2.39 6.58 11.72
N ILE A 62 1.28 5.92 11.39
CA ILE A 62 0.71 4.87 12.22
C ILE A 62 1.67 3.66 12.26
N LYS A 63 1.69 2.96 13.39
CA LYS A 63 2.45 1.73 13.55
C LYS A 63 1.50 0.55 13.77
N PHE A 64 1.75 -0.54 13.05
CA PHE A 64 0.98 -1.77 13.14
C PHE A 64 1.87 -2.94 13.59
N ASP A 65 2.59 -2.74 14.69
CA ASP A 65 3.61 -3.69 15.15
C ASP A 65 3.00 -5.07 15.44
N LYS A 66 3.47 -6.12 14.72
CA LYS A 66 2.99 -7.50 14.81
C LYS A 66 1.48 -7.66 14.62
N SER A 67 0.81 -6.68 14.07
CA SER A 67 -0.62 -6.76 13.74
C SER A 67 -0.83 -7.53 12.44
N LYS A 68 -2.05 -8.03 12.23
CA LYS A 68 -2.43 -8.81 11.05
C LYS A 68 -3.59 -8.15 10.33
N PHE A 69 -3.53 -8.19 9.01
CA PHE A 69 -4.62 -7.77 8.14
C PHE A 69 -5.10 -8.93 7.28
N PHE A 70 -6.42 -8.99 7.03
CA PHE A 70 -7.05 -9.92 6.11
C PHE A 70 -8.16 -9.16 5.39
N GLU A 71 -8.14 -9.16 4.06
CA GLU A 71 -9.15 -8.50 3.20
C GLU A 71 -9.48 -7.08 3.68
N THR A 72 -8.45 -6.27 3.99
CA THR A 72 -8.64 -4.94 4.55
C THR A 72 -8.46 -3.86 3.48
N ASN A 73 -9.43 -2.97 3.37
CA ASN A 73 -9.50 -1.93 2.36
C ASN A 73 -9.22 -0.54 2.94
N PHE A 74 -8.40 0.24 2.25
CA PHE A 74 -8.14 1.65 2.54
C PHE A 74 -8.63 2.49 1.35
N LYS A 75 -9.61 3.38 1.59
CA LYS A 75 -10.22 4.23 0.55
C LYS A 75 -10.15 5.70 0.92
N GLY A 76 -9.55 6.53 0.05
CA GLY A 76 -9.42 7.96 0.26
C GLY A 76 -8.64 8.33 1.51
N CYS A 77 -7.74 7.46 1.96
CA CYS A 77 -7.01 7.62 3.21
C CYS A 77 -5.64 8.27 2.99
N LYS A 78 -5.18 8.98 4.03
CA LYS A 78 -3.80 9.40 4.15
C LYS A 78 -3.03 8.39 4.98
N VAL A 79 -2.11 7.62 4.35
CA VAL A 79 -1.40 6.48 4.96
C VAL A 79 0.11 6.67 4.79
N THR A 80 0.57 7.91 5.00
CA THR A 80 1.95 8.32 4.71
C THR A 80 2.94 7.87 5.78
N GLY A 81 4.14 7.44 5.36
CA GLY A 81 5.26 7.11 6.25
C GLY A 81 5.02 5.85 7.09
N VAL A 82 4.22 4.91 6.60
CA VAL A 82 3.93 3.65 7.30
C VAL A 82 4.96 2.59 6.92
N ASN A 83 5.51 1.93 7.92
CA ASN A 83 6.35 0.75 7.72
C ASN A 83 5.49 -0.52 7.79
N TRP A 84 5.15 -1.06 6.62
CA TRP A 84 4.33 -2.26 6.48
C TRP A 84 5.09 -3.55 6.79
N THR A 85 6.44 -3.52 6.80
CA THR A 85 7.24 -4.69 7.14
C THR A 85 7.13 -5.08 8.63
N SER A 86 6.60 -4.20 9.47
CA SER A 86 6.37 -4.46 10.90
C SER A 86 5.16 -5.34 11.20
N LEU A 87 4.31 -5.61 10.19
CA LEU A 87 3.18 -6.53 10.32
C LEU A 87 3.65 -7.98 10.49
N ASP A 88 2.78 -8.80 11.04
CA ASP A 88 2.96 -10.25 11.02
C ASP A 88 2.46 -10.82 9.67
N TRP A 89 3.38 -11.07 8.75
CA TRP A 89 3.13 -11.64 7.42
C TRP A 89 3.11 -13.16 7.38
N SER A 90 3.16 -13.85 8.52
CA SER A 90 3.37 -15.30 8.61
C SER A 90 2.32 -16.18 7.90
N ASN A 91 1.14 -15.65 7.59
CA ASN A 91 0.02 -16.38 7.01
C ASN A 91 -0.37 -15.94 5.58
N PHE A 92 0.44 -15.10 4.92
CA PHE A 92 0.10 -14.53 3.61
C PHE A 92 0.92 -15.17 2.48
N ASN A 93 0.36 -16.19 1.86
CA ASN A 93 1.07 -16.95 0.81
C ASN A 93 0.46 -16.77 -0.60
N LEU A 94 -0.71 -16.20 -0.77
CA LEU A 94 -1.41 -16.19 -2.05
C LEU A 94 -1.63 -14.79 -2.63
N THR A 95 -2.34 -13.91 -1.93
CA THR A 95 -2.67 -12.55 -2.38
C THR A 95 -2.36 -11.51 -1.31
N SER A 96 -2.34 -10.23 -1.68
CA SER A 96 -2.15 -9.16 -0.71
C SER A 96 -3.33 -9.08 0.26
N PRO A 97 -3.08 -8.94 1.57
CA PRO A 97 -4.14 -8.80 2.57
C PRO A 97 -4.70 -7.38 2.68
N ILE A 98 -4.10 -6.41 1.95
CA ILE A 98 -4.39 -4.97 2.03
C ILE A 98 -4.55 -4.39 0.64
N TYR A 99 -5.55 -3.50 0.48
CA TYR A 99 -5.90 -2.86 -0.78
C TYR A 99 -6.01 -1.34 -0.57
N PHE A 100 -5.43 -0.56 -1.50
CA PHE A 100 -5.45 0.90 -1.46
C PHE A 100 -6.15 1.46 -2.69
N GLU A 101 -7.15 2.31 -2.49
CA GLU A 101 -7.86 3.03 -3.54
C GLU A 101 -7.92 4.52 -3.20
N SER A 102 -7.45 5.37 -4.11
CA SER A 102 -7.43 6.83 -3.94
C SER A 102 -6.70 7.29 -2.66
N CYS A 103 -5.63 6.61 -2.28
CA CYS A 103 -4.88 6.88 -1.05
C CYS A 103 -3.57 7.64 -1.31
N ASP A 104 -3.12 8.40 -0.31
CA ASP A 104 -1.75 8.90 -0.25
C ASP A 104 -0.92 7.94 0.64
N ILE A 105 -0.08 7.11 0.01
CA ILE A 105 0.80 6.14 0.68
C ILE A 105 2.27 6.57 0.66
N SER A 106 2.55 7.84 0.36
CA SER A 106 3.90 8.35 0.20
C SER A 106 4.78 8.08 1.42
N PHE A 107 6.09 7.88 1.18
CA PHE A 107 7.11 7.60 2.20
C PHE A 107 6.90 6.28 2.96
N SER A 108 6.06 5.38 2.45
CA SER A 108 5.82 4.06 3.06
C SER A 108 6.89 3.04 2.66
N ILE A 109 7.05 2.02 3.49
CA ILE A 109 8.03 0.94 3.27
C ILE A 109 7.29 -0.38 3.14
N PHE A 110 7.45 -1.02 1.98
CA PHE A 110 6.93 -2.35 1.67
C PHE A 110 8.02 -3.37 1.34
N SER A 111 9.29 -3.00 1.45
CA SER A 111 10.42 -3.80 0.96
C SER A 111 10.36 -5.27 1.39
N SER A 112 10.71 -6.16 0.46
CA SER A 112 10.75 -7.62 0.60
C SER A 112 9.41 -8.30 0.91
N LEU A 113 8.27 -7.62 0.70
CA LEU A 113 6.94 -8.20 0.97
C LEU A 113 6.36 -8.95 -0.23
N GLY A 114 5.53 -9.95 0.09
CA GLY A 114 4.69 -10.66 -0.87
C GLY A 114 3.37 -9.92 -1.06
N LEU A 115 3.25 -9.10 -2.11
CA LEU A 115 2.10 -8.26 -2.42
C LEU A 115 1.46 -8.63 -3.77
N LYS A 116 1.36 -9.94 -4.05
CA LYS A 116 0.71 -10.41 -5.26
C LYS A 116 -0.72 -9.90 -5.34
N GLU A 117 -1.09 -9.44 -6.55
CA GLU A 117 -2.44 -8.94 -6.83
C GLU A 117 -2.88 -7.78 -5.92
N ALA A 118 -1.91 -7.06 -5.31
CA ALA A 118 -2.22 -5.87 -4.53
C ALA A 118 -2.92 -4.82 -5.39
N CYS A 119 -3.92 -4.16 -4.83
CA CYS A 119 -4.57 -3.00 -5.45
C CYS A 119 -3.95 -1.72 -4.89
N LEU A 120 -3.42 -0.87 -5.79
CA LEU A 120 -2.86 0.44 -5.49
C LEU A 120 -3.36 1.43 -6.56
N GLN A 121 -4.69 1.50 -6.75
CA GLN A 121 -5.30 2.30 -7.81
C GLN A 121 -5.53 3.75 -7.37
N ASP A 122 -5.37 4.68 -8.31
CA ASP A 122 -5.60 6.11 -8.09
C ASP A 122 -4.82 6.68 -6.91
N CYS A 123 -3.68 6.06 -6.57
CA CYS A 123 -2.91 6.42 -5.38
C CYS A 123 -1.83 7.46 -5.68
N LYS A 124 -1.48 8.21 -4.65
CA LYS A 124 -0.22 8.93 -4.58
C LYS A 124 0.79 8.10 -3.81
N ALA A 125 1.83 7.64 -4.51
CA ALA A 125 2.86 6.76 -3.96
C ALA A 125 4.24 7.38 -4.23
N HIS A 126 4.51 8.53 -3.60
CA HIS A 126 5.80 9.21 -3.75
C HIS A 126 6.81 8.68 -2.72
N ASP A 127 8.08 8.49 -3.15
CA ASP A 127 9.15 8.01 -2.28
C ASP A 127 8.81 6.70 -1.53
N VAL A 128 8.05 5.80 -2.14
CA VAL A 128 7.71 4.50 -1.56
C VAL A 128 8.80 3.48 -1.87
N ASP A 129 9.16 2.67 -0.89
CA ASP A 129 10.12 1.58 -1.08
C ASP A 129 9.40 0.25 -1.33
N PHE A 130 9.40 -0.19 -2.61
CA PHE A 130 8.91 -1.50 -3.04
C PHE A 130 10.05 -2.50 -3.34
N SER A 131 11.30 -2.20 -2.99
CA SER A 131 12.44 -3.05 -3.32
C SER A 131 12.22 -4.50 -2.88
N GLU A 132 12.62 -5.46 -3.72
CA GLU A 132 12.52 -6.89 -3.48
C GLU A 132 11.10 -7.44 -3.30
N CYS A 133 10.06 -6.65 -3.59
CA CYS A 133 8.68 -7.09 -3.46
C CYS A 133 8.28 -8.10 -4.56
N ASN A 134 7.42 -9.03 -4.18
CA ASN A 134 6.66 -9.81 -5.14
C ASN A 134 5.30 -9.14 -5.38
N LEU A 135 5.22 -8.35 -6.43
CA LEU A 135 4.04 -7.58 -6.86
C LEU A 135 3.33 -8.20 -8.07
N ALA A 136 3.61 -9.46 -8.39
CA ALA A 136 3.04 -10.09 -9.58
C ALA A 136 1.51 -9.92 -9.63
N GLY A 137 1.00 -9.36 -10.73
CA GLY A 137 -0.42 -9.07 -10.92
C GLY A 137 -0.95 -7.86 -10.17
N ALA A 138 -0.12 -7.08 -9.48
CA ALA A 138 -0.55 -5.88 -8.77
C ALA A 138 -1.09 -4.81 -9.73
N ASP A 139 -2.05 -4.02 -9.25
CA ASP A 139 -2.72 -2.98 -10.01
C ASP A 139 -2.33 -1.58 -9.53
N PHE A 140 -1.55 -0.88 -10.35
CA PHE A 140 -1.11 0.51 -10.15
C PHE A 140 -1.86 1.48 -11.08
N PHE A 141 -3.05 1.13 -11.54
CA PHE A 141 -3.82 1.98 -12.45
C PHE A 141 -3.92 3.42 -11.93
N ARG A 142 -3.54 4.40 -12.76
CA ARG A 142 -3.55 5.84 -12.47
C ARG A 142 -2.80 6.27 -11.20
N THR A 143 -1.81 5.50 -10.77
CA THR A 143 -1.01 5.83 -9.58
C THR A 143 0.20 6.68 -9.94
N ASP A 144 0.44 7.74 -9.16
CA ASP A 144 1.64 8.56 -9.25
C ASP A 144 2.75 7.95 -8.38
N LEU A 145 3.78 7.42 -9.06
CA LEU A 145 4.88 6.63 -8.47
C LEU A 145 6.18 7.44 -8.36
N LYS A 146 6.08 8.76 -8.30
CA LYS A 146 7.24 9.64 -8.29
C LYS A 146 8.25 9.24 -7.20
N ASP A 147 9.52 9.08 -7.61
CA ASP A 147 10.66 8.75 -6.75
C ASP A 147 10.50 7.41 -5.97
N SER A 148 9.49 6.59 -6.34
CA SER A 148 9.32 5.25 -5.76
C SER A 148 10.33 4.27 -6.31
N ARG A 149 10.78 3.37 -5.45
CA ARG A 149 11.86 2.44 -5.72
C ARG A 149 11.34 1.05 -6.07
N PHE A 150 11.72 0.57 -7.26
CA PHE A 150 11.50 -0.77 -7.74
C PHE A 150 12.85 -1.41 -8.09
N THR A 151 13.43 -2.15 -7.17
CA THR A 151 14.70 -2.86 -7.36
C THR A 151 14.50 -4.33 -7.04
N LEU A 152 14.89 -5.24 -7.92
CA LEU A 152 14.75 -6.69 -7.77
C LEU A 152 13.31 -7.15 -7.50
N CYS A 153 12.32 -6.45 -8.05
CA CYS A 153 10.90 -6.76 -7.90
C CYS A 153 10.43 -7.80 -8.93
N LYS A 154 9.38 -8.55 -8.55
CA LYS A 154 8.56 -9.32 -9.48
C LYS A 154 7.34 -8.49 -9.83
N LEU A 155 7.33 -7.93 -11.05
CA LEU A 155 6.27 -7.08 -11.58
C LEU A 155 5.51 -7.73 -12.74
N ASP A 156 5.61 -9.06 -12.86
CA ASP A 156 4.96 -9.80 -13.93
C ASP A 156 3.45 -9.58 -13.88
N LYS A 157 2.84 -9.31 -15.03
CA LYS A 157 1.40 -9.06 -15.19
C LYS A 157 0.86 -7.85 -14.40
N CYS A 158 1.72 -6.99 -13.85
CA CYS A 158 1.28 -5.75 -13.21
C CYS A 158 0.55 -4.84 -14.20
N ASN A 159 -0.40 -4.08 -13.71
CA ASN A 159 -1.09 -3.06 -14.46
C ASN A 159 -0.56 -1.66 -14.11
N PHE A 160 0.26 -1.07 -14.98
CA PHE A 160 0.74 0.31 -14.91
C PHE A 160 0.02 1.22 -15.93
N HIS A 161 -1.20 0.84 -16.37
CA HIS A 161 -1.97 1.66 -17.29
C HIS A 161 -2.30 3.01 -16.63
N GLU A 162 -2.00 4.12 -17.32
CA GLU A 162 -2.12 5.49 -16.80
C GLU A 162 -1.33 5.79 -15.51
N ALA A 163 -0.47 4.88 -15.04
CA ALA A 163 0.46 5.20 -13.99
C ALA A 163 1.53 6.17 -14.50
N ILE A 164 1.96 7.09 -13.64
CA ILE A 164 2.91 8.15 -14.01
C ILE A 164 4.13 8.21 -13.09
N ASN A 165 5.19 8.87 -13.59
CA ASN A 165 6.41 9.17 -12.84
C ASN A 165 7.15 7.94 -12.29
N TYR A 166 6.93 6.75 -12.82
CA TYR A 166 7.67 5.58 -12.39
C TYR A 166 9.07 5.49 -13.03
N PHE A 167 10.00 4.96 -12.27
CA PHE A 167 11.30 4.54 -12.76
C PHE A 167 11.48 3.05 -12.49
N ILE A 168 11.31 2.23 -13.52
CA ILE A 168 11.44 0.76 -13.44
C ILE A 168 12.56 0.35 -14.41
N ASN A 169 13.63 -0.23 -13.87
CA ASN A 169 14.70 -0.80 -14.68
C ASN A 169 14.31 -2.23 -15.12
N PRO A 170 14.00 -2.49 -16.41
CA PRO A 170 13.60 -3.80 -16.89
C PRO A 170 14.72 -4.84 -16.88
N LEU A 171 15.98 -4.43 -16.66
CA LEU A 171 17.12 -5.33 -16.53
C LEU A 171 17.29 -5.87 -15.10
N GLU A 172 16.67 -5.22 -14.12
CA GLU A 172 16.74 -5.60 -12.69
C GLU A 172 15.44 -6.18 -12.15
N ASN A 173 14.33 -5.96 -12.87
CA ASN A 173 13.00 -6.38 -12.44
C ASN A 173 12.39 -7.36 -13.47
N SER A 174 11.58 -8.30 -13.01
CA SER A 174 10.74 -9.10 -13.91
C SER A 174 9.48 -8.31 -14.26
N ILE A 175 9.22 -8.10 -15.55
CA ILE A 175 8.08 -7.33 -16.06
C ILE A 175 7.28 -8.09 -17.12
N GLU A 176 7.34 -9.42 -17.13
CA GLU A 176 6.67 -10.23 -18.14
C GLU A 176 5.16 -9.97 -18.15
N ALA A 177 4.62 -9.67 -19.34
CA ALA A 177 3.21 -9.34 -19.55
C ALA A 177 2.66 -8.18 -18.69
N ALA A 178 3.53 -7.34 -18.10
CA ALA A 178 3.10 -6.10 -17.45
C ALA A 178 2.53 -5.11 -18.48
N LYS A 179 1.49 -4.36 -18.09
CA LYS A 179 0.79 -3.41 -18.97
C LYS A 179 1.23 -1.99 -18.64
N PHE A 180 1.64 -1.26 -19.66
CA PHE A 180 2.05 0.14 -19.57
C PHE A 180 1.27 0.98 -20.59
N SER A 181 1.21 2.29 -20.40
CA SER A 181 0.65 3.24 -21.36
C SER A 181 1.70 4.24 -21.86
N SER A 182 1.49 4.73 -23.07
CA SER A 182 2.29 5.83 -23.64
C SER A 182 1.81 7.18 -23.06
N PRO A 183 2.70 8.19 -22.84
CA PRO A 183 4.14 8.15 -23.18
C PRO A 183 5.04 7.57 -22.08
N GLU A 184 4.55 7.34 -20.86
CA GLU A 184 5.34 6.99 -19.69
C GLU A 184 6.17 5.71 -19.85
N VAL A 185 5.70 4.75 -20.66
CA VAL A 185 6.43 3.51 -20.96
C VAL A 185 7.85 3.77 -21.52
N LEU A 186 8.07 4.92 -22.14
CA LEU A 186 9.39 5.30 -22.68
C LEU A 186 10.46 5.42 -21.58
N SER A 187 10.05 5.66 -20.33
CA SER A 187 10.95 5.68 -19.17
C SER A 187 11.73 4.37 -18.97
N LEU A 188 11.14 3.23 -19.36
CA LEU A 188 11.81 1.91 -19.30
C LEU A 188 13.07 1.85 -20.17
N LEU A 189 13.10 2.62 -21.26
CA LEU A 189 14.22 2.65 -22.19
C LEU A 189 15.45 3.36 -21.63
N SER A 190 15.31 4.13 -20.56
CA SER A 190 16.43 4.77 -19.86
C SER A 190 17.47 3.77 -19.36
N ALA A 191 17.07 2.54 -19.03
CA ALA A 191 17.95 1.45 -18.61
C ALA A 191 18.99 1.07 -19.68
N PHE A 192 18.69 1.31 -20.96
CA PHE A 192 19.55 0.96 -22.11
C PHE A 192 20.51 2.08 -22.48
N LYS A 193 20.50 3.22 -21.78
CA LYS A 193 21.36 4.40 -22.04
C LYS A 193 21.26 4.92 -23.48
N ILE A 194 20.12 4.75 -24.13
CA ILE A 194 19.84 5.29 -25.47
C ILE A 194 19.32 6.72 -25.36
N LYS A 195 19.49 7.46 -26.46
CA LYS A 195 18.87 8.77 -26.61
C LYS A 195 17.58 8.61 -27.40
N ILE A 196 16.53 9.25 -26.94
CA ILE A 196 15.23 9.29 -27.61
C ILE A 196 15.00 10.74 -28.00
N ASP A 197 14.92 11.02 -29.29
CA ASP A 197 14.57 12.35 -29.78
C ASP A 197 13.06 12.54 -29.66
N SER A 198 12.65 13.66 -29.06
CA SER A 198 11.24 14.06 -29.06
C SER A 198 10.86 14.44 -30.49
N ILE A 199 9.81 13.86 -31.03
CA ILE A 199 9.17 14.34 -32.26
C ILE A 199 8.34 15.56 -31.83
N GLU A 200 8.74 16.77 -32.37
CA GLU A 200 7.96 17.99 -32.22
C GLU A 200 6.59 17.88 -32.90
#